data_28c603c802976b500bdd9d59c06b6030
#
_entry.id   28c603c802976b500bdd9d59c06b6030
#
_cell.length_a   1.000
_cell.length_b   1.000
_cell.length_c   1.000
_cell.angle_alpha   90.00
_cell.angle_beta   90.00
_cell.angle_gamma   90.00
#
_symmetry.space_group_name_H-M   'P 1'
#
loop_
_entity.id
_entity.type
_entity.pdbx_description
1 polymer ?
#
loop_
_entity_poly.entity_id
_entity_poly.type
_entity_poly.pdbx_seq_one_letter_code
_entity_poly.pdbx_strand_id
1 'polypeptide(L)'
;MMPGTLARLTFNVSVCGVVRPLLALCGAAILALQPPLAAASYAIYVGKNLTADGSVYLGGSGDEVSSHWIEIIAARDHASGSTVRVGVDATANMPGEFIDIPQVTRTLRYLTVNYSEYEGFPPPLTNGGLNEKNVAARDVWSDSRPELVAMTPNPQRGPNYSDLSRMVMERAGSAREAVEIVGRLIDQYGYSTYGGNSHLFADADEGWVLLNFAGGKGLWIAERLGPDDVRMSYPGYIEDIPLDFQDHPDFMGSANFVSFAIEQGWYEPDSGLPFNVTAVYRTPDVRWPRNEIEAELRQLAPISLRRMLDIVRDPRISKDSTGYGQVAALRHGQRSELLTLWIAATGSVTTPFTPFRLGVNAIPPSFGKHRYLTKGEATRFVTRDWQIQEATEFAYRTFKRLMYFACDRPEKFLPEVTEALVALEDRLIAEQDSVDETALALFNADRDDLAATYLTQYSSAAAMEALRLGNALLGSIEERTRLIYGLRQPQTDEISRLDYQMVTCRGDDQSPPG
;
A
#
# COMPACT_ATOMS: atom_id res chain seq x y z
N MET A 1 26.84 67.61 20.08
CA MET A 1 28.23 68.08 20.02
C MET A 1 29.10 67.01 19.35
N MET A 2 29.75 67.46 18.34
CA MET A 2 30.70 66.86 17.42
C MET A 2 31.96 66.18 18.09
N PRO A 3 32.91 65.72 17.32
CA PRO A 3 33.14 64.45 16.63
C PRO A 3 34.59 63.94 16.91
N GLY A 4 35.00 62.83 16.28
CA GLY A 4 36.42 62.46 16.22
C GLY A 4 36.57 61.12 15.53
N THR A 5 36.87 61.06 14.36
CA THR A 5 38.04 61.14 13.47
C THR A 5 38.73 59.78 13.25
N LEU A 6 38.72 59.37 12.00
CA LEU A 6 39.47 58.40 11.22
C LEU A 6 40.92 58.12 11.65
N ALA A 7 41.37 56.88 11.44
CA ALA A 7 42.71 56.61 10.94
C ALA A 7 42.70 55.38 10.03
N ARG A 8 43.02 55.59 8.76
CA ARG A 8 43.42 54.61 7.76
C ARG A 8 44.89 54.24 8.02
N LEU A 9 45.21 52.98 7.92
CA LEU A 9 46.58 52.52 7.69
C LEU A 9 46.59 51.57 6.49
N THR A 10 47.16 52.09 5.43
CA THR A 10 47.59 51.39 4.23
C THR A 10 48.97 50.79 4.46
N PHE A 11 49.15 49.51 4.15
CA PHE A 11 50.45 48.96 3.92
C PHE A 11 50.48 48.27 2.54
N ASN A 12 51.30 48.88 1.66
CA ASN A 12 51.77 48.31 0.40
C ASN A 12 52.97 47.42 0.71
N VAL A 13 52.99 46.19 0.14
CA VAL A 13 54.24 45.51 -0.20
C VAL A 13 54.09 44.78 -1.52
N SER A 14 54.99 45.15 -2.40
CA SER A 14 55.14 44.66 -3.78
C SER A 14 55.74 43.27 -3.91
N VAL A 15 55.15 42.50 -4.77
CA VAL A 15 55.66 41.66 -5.89
C VAL A 15 57.03 40.95 -5.74
N CYS A 16 57.02 39.64 -5.85
CA CYS A 16 57.84 38.98 -6.88
C CYS A 16 57.29 37.55 -7.14
N GLY A 17 57.08 37.26 -8.40
CA GLY A 17 56.38 36.13 -8.96
C GLY A 17 57.08 34.77 -8.88
N VAL A 18 56.28 33.76 -9.07
CA VAL A 18 56.55 32.60 -9.92
C VAL A 18 55.21 31.96 -10.29
N VAL A 19 54.94 31.91 -11.58
CA VAL A 19 53.75 31.28 -12.17
C VAL A 19 53.98 29.75 -12.21
N ARG A 20 53.05 29.00 -11.60
CA ARG A 20 52.78 27.60 -11.97
C ARG A 20 51.26 27.39 -11.91
N PRO A 21 50.61 26.89 -12.97
CA PRO A 21 49.20 26.60 -12.95
C PRO A 21 48.97 25.26 -12.23
N LEU A 22 48.41 25.32 -11.02
CA LEU A 22 47.75 24.19 -10.41
C LEU A 22 46.29 24.20 -10.90
N LEU A 23 45.99 23.24 -11.78
CA LEU A 23 44.63 22.82 -12.07
C LEU A 23 43.95 22.39 -10.75
N ALA A 24 43.18 23.27 -10.16
CA ALA A 24 42.23 22.88 -9.11
C ALA A 24 41.08 22.16 -9.79
N LEU A 25 41.07 20.82 -9.72
CA LEU A 25 39.88 20.00 -9.91
C LEU A 25 38.88 20.39 -8.81
N CYS A 26 37.93 21.27 -9.15
CA CYS A 26 36.68 21.37 -8.41
C CYS A 26 35.86 20.11 -8.72
N GLY A 27 36.14 19.04 -7.98
CA GLY A 27 35.22 17.93 -7.85
C GLY A 27 33.98 18.43 -7.09
N ALA A 28 32.97 18.87 -7.82
CA ALA A 28 31.62 18.98 -7.27
C ALA A 28 31.19 17.55 -6.90
N ALA A 29 31.36 17.19 -5.63
CA ALA A 29 30.66 16.06 -5.07
C ALA A 29 29.17 16.39 -5.18
N ILE A 30 28.53 15.91 -6.24
CA ILE A 30 27.10 15.72 -6.28
C ILE A 30 26.84 14.65 -5.20
N LEU A 31 26.56 15.08 -3.98
CA LEU A 31 25.82 14.26 -3.05
C LEU A 31 24.49 13.97 -3.76
N ALA A 32 24.43 12.81 -4.44
CA ALA A 32 23.19 12.21 -4.80
C ALA A 32 22.44 12.06 -3.46
N LEU A 33 21.47 12.94 -3.21
CA LEU A 33 20.40 12.70 -2.25
C LEU A 33 19.73 11.42 -2.77
N GLN A 34 20.18 10.28 -2.23
CA GLN A 34 19.40 9.05 -2.40
C GLN A 34 18.04 9.37 -1.77
N PRO A 35 16.95 9.23 -2.52
CA PRO A 35 15.65 9.30 -1.90
C PRO A 35 15.65 8.30 -0.75
N PRO A 36 15.05 8.64 0.42
CA PRO A 36 14.90 7.67 1.49
C PRO A 36 14.30 6.43 0.85
N LEU A 37 14.88 5.26 1.16
CA LEU A 37 14.35 3.97 0.74
C LEU A 37 12.86 3.99 1.01
N ALA A 38 12.06 4.14 -0.04
CA ALA A 38 10.62 4.20 0.07
C ALA A 38 10.20 2.91 0.75
N ALA A 39 9.61 3.04 1.92
CA ALA A 39 9.04 1.91 2.63
C ALA A 39 8.04 1.28 1.66
N ALA A 40 8.31 0.08 1.19
CA ALA A 40 7.50 -0.52 0.15
C ALA A 40 6.32 -1.26 0.78
N SER A 41 5.13 -1.01 0.29
CA SER A 41 3.95 -1.86 0.49
C SER A 41 4.27 -3.30 0.09
N TYR A 42 3.44 -4.26 0.51
CA TYR A 42 3.56 -5.63 0.04
C TYR A 42 2.19 -6.27 -0.15
N ALA A 43 2.17 -7.30 -0.98
CA ALA A 43 1.02 -8.15 -1.20
C ALA A 43 1.45 -9.62 -1.17
N ILE A 44 0.58 -10.50 -0.67
CA ILE A 44 0.84 -11.93 -0.55
C ILE A 44 -0.34 -12.68 -1.14
N TYR A 45 -0.06 -13.55 -2.10
CA TYR A 45 -0.99 -14.51 -2.69
C TYR A 45 -0.68 -15.91 -2.16
N VAL A 46 -1.73 -16.65 -1.81
CA VAL A 46 -1.67 -18.08 -1.49
C VAL A 46 -2.78 -18.80 -2.26
N GLY A 47 -2.38 -19.72 -3.13
CA GLY A 47 -3.29 -20.51 -3.95
C GLY A 47 -4.10 -21.51 -3.13
N LYS A 48 -5.31 -21.82 -3.60
CA LYS A 48 -6.33 -22.59 -2.88
C LYS A 48 -5.92 -23.99 -2.45
N ASN A 49 -4.98 -24.64 -3.15
CA ASN A 49 -4.48 -25.96 -2.77
C ASN A 49 -3.54 -25.93 -1.56
N LEU A 50 -3.05 -24.75 -1.20
CA LEU A 50 -2.15 -24.53 -0.06
C LEU A 50 -2.87 -24.01 1.18
N THR A 51 -4.18 -23.79 1.11
CA THR A 51 -4.98 -23.27 2.21
C THR A 51 -5.81 -24.33 2.91
N ALA A 52 -6.14 -24.12 4.18
CA ALA A 52 -6.86 -25.09 4.99
C ALA A 52 -8.35 -25.23 4.61
N ASP A 53 -8.94 -24.18 4.04
CA ASP A 53 -10.36 -24.07 3.70
C ASP A 53 -10.64 -24.04 2.18
N GLY A 54 -9.60 -24.20 1.36
CA GLY A 54 -9.71 -24.15 -0.09
C GLY A 54 -9.95 -22.76 -0.68
N SER A 55 -9.84 -21.69 0.12
CA SER A 55 -9.88 -20.31 -0.36
C SER A 55 -8.55 -19.91 -1.01
N VAL A 56 -8.59 -19.02 -2.00
CA VAL A 56 -7.42 -18.22 -2.35
C VAL A 56 -7.28 -17.13 -1.32
N TYR A 57 -6.08 -16.92 -0.77
CA TYR A 57 -5.83 -15.78 0.10
C TYR A 57 -5.07 -14.67 -0.63
N LEU A 58 -5.58 -13.44 -0.51
CA LEU A 58 -4.85 -12.23 -0.86
C LEU A 58 -4.72 -11.35 0.38
N GLY A 59 -3.49 -11.13 0.84
CA GLY A 59 -3.20 -10.23 1.96
C GLY A 59 -2.14 -9.21 1.61
N GLY A 60 -1.87 -8.31 2.54
CA GLY A 60 -0.82 -7.34 2.38
C GLY A 60 -1.03 -6.06 3.18
N SER A 61 -0.14 -5.11 2.98
CA SER A 61 -0.20 -3.80 3.63
C SER A 61 0.06 -2.66 2.66
N GLY A 62 -0.39 -1.44 3.04
CA GLY A 62 0.00 -0.19 2.45
C GLY A 62 1.02 0.52 3.31
N ASP A 63 2.13 0.93 2.71
CA ASP A 63 3.19 1.69 3.37
C ASP A 63 3.09 3.18 2.99
N GLU A 64 1.98 3.80 3.33
CA GLU A 64 1.75 5.23 3.12
C GLU A 64 1.67 5.96 4.45
N VAL A 65 2.52 6.95 4.66
CA VAL A 65 2.59 7.77 5.88
C VAL A 65 1.50 8.85 5.87
N SER A 66 0.28 8.50 5.50
CA SER A 66 -0.85 9.43 5.42
C SER A 66 -2.02 8.95 6.27
N SER A 67 -3.07 9.75 6.34
CA SER A 67 -4.32 9.34 6.99
C SER A 67 -5.02 8.27 6.19
N HIS A 68 -5.46 7.22 6.86
CA HIS A 68 -6.22 6.12 6.28
C HIS A 68 -7.62 6.06 6.88
N TRP A 69 -8.58 5.53 6.11
CA TRP A 69 -9.94 5.24 6.57
C TRP A 69 -10.57 4.13 5.74
N ILE A 70 -11.46 3.37 6.37
CA ILE A 70 -12.23 2.33 5.69
C ILE A 70 -13.44 2.98 5.01
N GLU A 71 -13.76 2.54 3.79
CA GLU A 71 -14.92 3.03 3.06
C GLU A 71 -15.60 1.91 2.26
N ILE A 72 -16.93 1.93 2.27
CA ILE A 72 -17.80 1.16 1.39
C ILE A 72 -18.22 2.05 0.24
N ILE A 73 -17.87 1.65 -0.96
CA ILE A 73 -18.30 2.34 -2.18
C ILE A 73 -19.48 1.56 -2.78
N ALA A 74 -20.62 2.20 -2.86
CA ALA A 74 -21.81 1.58 -3.41
C ALA A 74 -21.72 1.38 -4.94
N ALA A 75 -22.30 0.30 -5.44
CA ALA A 75 -22.51 0.15 -6.87
C ALA A 75 -23.34 1.33 -7.43
N ARG A 76 -22.99 1.79 -8.63
CA ARG A 76 -23.60 2.98 -9.22
C ARG A 76 -23.78 2.86 -10.72
N ASP A 77 -24.96 3.24 -11.20
CA ASP A 77 -25.23 3.42 -12.62
C ASP A 77 -24.80 4.83 -13.06
N HIS A 78 -24.21 4.91 -14.25
CA HIS A 78 -23.71 6.14 -14.82
C HIS A 78 -24.44 6.45 -16.13
N ALA A 79 -24.71 7.72 -16.38
CA ALA A 79 -25.32 8.15 -17.65
C ALA A 79 -24.37 7.84 -18.84
N SER A 80 -24.96 7.59 -20.01
CA SER A 80 -24.18 7.39 -21.23
C SER A 80 -23.32 8.62 -21.53
N GLY A 81 -22.05 8.39 -21.85
CA GLY A 81 -21.07 9.45 -22.12
C GLY A 81 -20.46 10.10 -20.86
N SER A 82 -20.75 9.57 -19.66
CA SER A 82 -20.07 9.99 -18.44
C SER A 82 -18.56 9.76 -18.54
N THR A 83 -17.78 10.64 -17.93
CA THR A 83 -16.33 10.53 -17.83
C THR A 83 -15.88 10.47 -16.38
N VAL A 84 -14.67 9.97 -16.17
CA VAL A 84 -13.97 9.99 -14.89
C VAL A 84 -12.62 10.65 -15.08
N ARG A 85 -12.28 11.56 -14.18
CA ARG A 85 -11.00 12.26 -14.16
C ARG A 85 -9.93 11.36 -13.54
N VAL A 86 -8.76 11.28 -14.19
CA VAL A 86 -7.62 10.45 -13.77
C VAL A 86 -6.31 11.20 -13.96
N GLY A 87 -5.26 10.73 -13.29
CA GLY A 87 -3.90 11.23 -13.45
C GLY A 87 -3.37 11.90 -12.19
N VAL A 88 -2.38 12.76 -12.38
CA VAL A 88 -1.72 13.55 -11.33
C VAL A 88 -1.62 15.00 -11.79
N ASP A 89 -1.43 15.93 -10.87
CA ASP A 89 -1.26 17.34 -11.20
C ASP A 89 0.21 17.78 -11.33
N ALA A 90 0.41 19.07 -11.56
CA ALA A 90 1.74 19.66 -11.75
C ALA A 90 2.59 19.69 -10.47
N THR A 91 2.03 19.42 -9.29
CA THR A 91 2.76 19.40 -8.01
C THR A 91 3.31 18.01 -7.67
N ALA A 92 2.95 16.98 -8.43
CA ALA A 92 3.48 15.64 -8.24
C ALA A 92 5.02 15.63 -8.41
N ASN A 93 5.68 14.71 -7.72
CA ASN A 93 7.14 14.51 -7.84
C ASN A 93 7.58 14.33 -9.30
N MET A 94 6.75 13.64 -10.09
CA MET A 94 6.83 13.60 -11.56
C MET A 94 5.59 14.34 -12.11
N PRO A 95 5.71 15.62 -12.55
CA PRO A 95 4.57 16.45 -12.89
C PRO A 95 3.71 15.90 -14.02
N GLY A 96 2.41 16.04 -13.88
CA GLY A 96 1.44 15.57 -14.87
C GLY A 96 0.29 16.54 -15.09
N GLU A 97 -0.67 16.09 -15.87
CA GLU A 97 -1.96 16.76 -16.08
C GLU A 97 -3.09 15.73 -16.11
N PHE A 98 -4.23 16.13 -15.54
CA PHE A 98 -5.41 15.28 -15.55
C PHE A 98 -5.98 15.10 -16.95
N ILE A 99 -6.54 13.93 -17.18
CA ILE A 99 -7.36 13.64 -18.36
C ILE A 99 -8.72 13.08 -17.92
N ASP A 100 -9.74 13.28 -18.75
CA ASP A 100 -11.05 12.66 -18.60
C ASP A 100 -11.15 11.45 -19.52
N ILE A 101 -11.44 10.28 -18.96
CA ILE A 101 -11.62 9.03 -19.71
C ILE A 101 -13.06 8.53 -19.56
N PRO A 102 -13.59 7.71 -20.48
CA PRO A 102 -14.94 7.18 -20.40
C PRO A 102 -15.18 6.38 -19.13
N GLN A 103 -16.31 6.65 -18.45
CA GLN A 103 -16.79 5.83 -17.35
C GLN A 103 -17.63 4.66 -17.89
N VAL A 104 -17.60 3.52 -17.20
CA VAL A 104 -18.48 2.39 -17.51
C VAL A 104 -19.93 2.71 -17.13
N THR A 105 -20.89 2.00 -17.74
CA THR A 105 -22.32 2.23 -17.48
C THR A 105 -22.74 1.88 -16.04
N ARG A 106 -21.99 0.96 -15.38
CA ARG A 106 -22.21 0.58 -13.99
C ARG A 106 -20.87 0.27 -13.35
N THR A 107 -20.63 0.86 -12.16
CA THR A 107 -19.53 0.51 -11.27
C THR A 107 -20.01 -0.45 -10.19
N LEU A 108 -19.14 -1.38 -9.81
CA LEU A 108 -19.39 -2.41 -8.80
C LEU A 108 -19.32 -1.82 -7.39
N ARG A 109 -19.97 -2.49 -6.45
CA ARG A 109 -19.79 -2.25 -5.02
C ARG A 109 -18.45 -2.82 -4.57
N TYR A 110 -17.71 -2.08 -3.74
CA TYR A 110 -16.46 -2.57 -3.16
C TYR A 110 -16.17 -1.96 -1.79
N LEU A 111 -15.35 -2.68 -1.03
CA LEU A 111 -14.80 -2.28 0.25
C LEU A 111 -13.31 -1.98 0.08
N THR A 112 -12.87 -0.85 0.60
CA THR A 112 -11.48 -0.41 0.46
C THR A 112 -10.99 0.30 1.72
N VAL A 113 -9.68 0.42 1.85
CA VAL A 113 -9.03 1.39 2.72
C VAL A 113 -8.50 2.52 1.85
N ASN A 114 -9.10 3.68 2.01
CA ASN A 114 -8.66 4.89 1.34
C ASN A 114 -7.64 5.64 2.19
N TYR A 115 -6.87 6.50 1.56
CA TYR A 115 -5.93 7.38 2.25
C TYR A 115 -5.89 8.79 1.67
N SER A 116 -5.29 9.71 2.45
CA SER A 116 -5.17 11.11 2.08
C SER A 116 -4.15 11.30 0.95
N GLU A 117 -4.16 12.49 0.39
CA GLU A 117 -3.31 12.84 -0.74
C GLU A 117 -1.83 12.45 -0.55
N TYR A 118 -1.25 11.93 -1.59
CA TYR A 118 0.18 11.96 -1.87
C TYR A 118 0.43 13.15 -2.80
N GLU A 119 1.54 13.87 -2.64
CA GLU A 119 1.77 15.14 -3.32
C GLU A 119 1.50 15.06 -4.83
N GLY A 120 0.53 15.86 -5.31
CA GLY A 120 0.07 15.84 -6.69
C GLY A 120 -0.89 14.71 -7.08
N PHE A 121 -1.22 13.81 -6.15
CA PHE A 121 -2.17 12.72 -6.34
C PHE A 121 -3.47 13.06 -5.58
N PRO A 122 -4.59 13.31 -6.28
CA PRO A 122 -5.80 13.78 -5.63
C PRO A 122 -6.50 12.68 -4.82
N PRO A 123 -6.90 12.98 -3.55
CA PRO A 123 -7.63 12.03 -2.73
C PRO A 123 -9.11 11.88 -3.16
N PRO A 124 -9.76 10.77 -2.82
CA PRO A 124 -9.21 9.65 -2.05
C PRO A 124 -8.33 8.75 -2.90
N LEU A 125 -7.21 8.30 -2.33
CA LEU A 125 -6.35 7.30 -2.93
C LEU A 125 -6.68 5.92 -2.36
N THR A 126 -6.51 4.87 -3.16
CA THR A 126 -6.71 3.48 -2.76
C THR A 126 -5.68 2.57 -3.39
N ASN A 127 -5.35 1.50 -2.69
CA ASN A 127 -4.45 0.45 -3.19
C ASN A 127 -5.22 -0.81 -3.62
N GLY A 128 -6.55 -0.75 -3.69
CA GLY A 128 -7.42 -1.86 -4.03
C GLY A 128 -8.46 -2.14 -2.95
N GLY A 129 -8.72 -3.40 -2.64
CA GLY A 129 -9.75 -3.83 -1.71
C GLY A 129 -10.40 -5.14 -2.12
N LEU A 130 -11.73 -5.23 -1.95
CA LEU A 130 -12.55 -6.39 -2.31
C LEU A 130 -13.85 -5.92 -2.94
N ASN A 131 -14.20 -6.41 -4.13
CA ASN A 131 -15.45 -6.05 -4.82
C ASN A 131 -16.52 -7.15 -4.77
N GLU A 132 -17.74 -6.80 -5.18
CA GLU A 132 -18.91 -7.69 -5.16
C GLU A 132 -18.84 -8.88 -6.13
N LYS A 133 -17.83 -8.95 -6.98
CA LYS A 133 -17.52 -10.08 -7.86
C LYS A 133 -16.47 -11.02 -7.25
N ASN A 134 -16.15 -10.83 -5.98
CA ASN A 134 -15.14 -11.62 -5.28
C ASN A 134 -13.74 -11.46 -5.87
N VAL A 135 -13.43 -10.28 -6.39
CA VAL A 135 -12.07 -9.91 -6.83
C VAL A 135 -11.43 -9.04 -5.76
N ALA A 136 -10.27 -9.46 -5.30
CA ALA A 136 -9.43 -8.67 -4.40
C ALA A 136 -8.24 -8.08 -5.15
N ALA A 137 -7.83 -6.89 -4.75
CA ALA A 137 -6.69 -6.20 -5.33
C ALA A 137 -5.80 -5.58 -4.26
N ARG A 138 -4.51 -5.53 -4.58
CA ARG A 138 -3.49 -4.84 -3.81
C ARG A 138 -2.42 -4.29 -4.73
N ASP A 139 -2.15 -2.98 -4.70
CA ASP A 139 -0.99 -2.43 -5.38
C ASP A 139 0.21 -2.31 -4.44
N VAL A 140 1.38 -2.29 -5.03
CA VAL A 140 2.68 -2.20 -4.36
C VAL A 140 3.59 -1.36 -5.23
N TRP A 141 4.29 -0.39 -4.65
CA TRP A 141 5.31 0.34 -5.40
C TRP A 141 6.37 -0.62 -5.93
N SER A 142 6.80 -0.39 -7.17
CA SER A 142 7.90 -1.10 -7.83
C SER A 142 8.75 -0.11 -8.58
N ASP A 143 10.07 -0.23 -8.45
CA ASP A 143 10.98 0.65 -9.14
C ASP A 143 11.10 0.30 -10.63
N SER A 144 11.37 1.32 -11.43
CA SER A 144 11.85 1.17 -12.80
C SER A 144 13.32 1.60 -12.85
N ARG A 145 14.06 1.06 -13.80
CA ARG A 145 15.46 1.47 -13.99
C ARG A 145 15.56 2.98 -14.25
N PRO A 146 16.65 3.62 -13.79
CA PRO A 146 16.79 5.09 -13.84
C PRO A 146 16.65 5.68 -15.24
N GLU A 147 17.15 4.97 -16.27
CA GLU A 147 17.05 5.42 -17.65
C GLU A 147 15.61 5.50 -18.12
N LEU A 148 14.79 4.53 -17.71
CA LEU A 148 13.37 4.53 -18.04
C LEU A 148 12.61 5.62 -17.29
N VAL A 149 12.94 5.85 -16.01
CA VAL A 149 12.40 6.97 -15.23
C VAL A 149 12.70 8.30 -15.91
N ALA A 150 13.94 8.49 -16.39
CA ALA A 150 14.36 9.71 -17.10
C ALA A 150 13.63 9.94 -18.43
N MET A 151 13.06 8.91 -19.04
CA MET A 151 12.28 9.01 -20.28
C MET A 151 10.84 9.46 -20.03
N THR A 152 10.37 9.54 -18.76
CA THR A 152 8.98 9.89 -18.45
C THR A 152 8.64 11.28 -18.98
N PRO A 153 7.54 11.43 -19.75
CA PRO A 153 7.12 12.73 -20.27
C PRO A 153 6.85 13.75 -19.16
N ASN A 154 7.09 15.02 -19.46
CA ASN A 154 6.71 16.13 -18.57
C ASN A 154 5.94 17.18 -19.39
N PRO A 155 4.63 17.39 -19.17
CA PRO A 155 3.77 16.66 -18.22
C PRO A 155 3.48 15.22 -18.67
N GLN A 156 3.36 14.32 -17.69
CA GLN A 156 2.85 12.96 -17.95
C GLN A 156 1.31 12.95 -17.98
N ARG A 157 0.74 11.91 -18.58
CA ARG A 157 -0.71 11.72 -18.74
C ARG A 157 -1.09 10.27 -18.54
N GLY A 158 -2.32 10.05 -18.12
CA GLY A 158 -2.92 8.73 -17.93
C GLY A 158 -3.31 8.48 -16.48
N PRO A 159 -4.04 7.38 -16.19
CA PRO A 159 -4.37 7.01 -14.83
C PRO A 159 -3.10 6.77 -14.00
N ASN A 160 -3.15 7.15 -12.73
CA ASN A 160 -2.12 6.80 -11.75
C ASN A 160 -2.42 5.42 -11.12
N TYR A 161 -1.53 4.91 -10.27
CA TYR A 161 -1.67 3.59 -9.63
C TYR A 161 -2.99 3.43 -8.85
N SER A 162 -3.41 4.49 -8.15
CA SER A 162 -4.66 4.48 -7.39
C SER A 162 -5.89 4.53 -8.29
N ASP A 163 -5.83 5.26 -9.42
CA ASP A 163 -6.88 5.22 -10.44
C ASP A 163 -7.03 3.81 -11.03
N LEU A 164 -5.91 3.14 -11.34
CA LEU A 164 -5.92 1.76 -11.85
C LEU A 164 -6.52 0.80 -10.83
N SER A 165 -6.09 0.87 -9.56
CA SER A 165 -6.62 0.06 -8.47
C SER A 165 -8.12 0.29 -8.26
N ARG A 166 -8.57 1.55 -8.26
CA ARG A 166 -9.98 1.91 -8.18
C ARG A 166 -10.79 1.35 -9.34
N MET A 167 -10.29 1.48 -10.57
CA MET A 167 -11.00 0.99 -11.76
C MET A 167 -11.10 -0.52 -11.81
N VAL A 168 -10.14 -1.24 -11.27
CA VAL A 168 -10.25 -2.69 -11.07
C VAL A 168 -11.38 -3.01 -10.09
N MET A 169 -11.41 -2.34 -8.93
CA MET A 169 -12.49 -2.55 -7.96
C MET A 169 -13.87 -2.21 -8.53
N GLU A 170 -13.97 -1.16 -9.31
CA GLU A 170 -15.21 -0.71 -9.96
C GLU A 170 -15.71 -1.63 -11.08
N ARG A 171 -14.85 -2.45 -11.73
CA ARG A 171 -15.14 -3.02 -13.03
C ARG A 171 -14.83 -4.50 -13.20
N ALA A 172 -13.85 -5.05 -12.46
CA ALA A 172 -13.35 -6.40 -12.71
C ALA A 172 -14.28 -7.48 -12.14
N GLY A 173 -14.62 -8.47 -12.96
CA GLY A 173 -15.38 -9.65 -12.57
C GLY A 173 -14.49 -10.88 -12.29
N SER A 174 -13.17 -10.79 -12.59
CA SER A 174 -12.17 -11.82 -12.29
C SER A 174 -10.77 -11.21 -12.16
N ALA A 175 -9.82 -11.98 -11.62
CA ALA A 175 -8.42 -11.55 -11.55
C ALA A 175 -7.80 -11.34 -12.93
N ARG A 176 -8.14 -12.19 -13.91
CA ARG A 176 -7.71 -12.03 -15.30
C ARG A 176 -8.27 -10.75 -15.93
N GLU A 177 -9.56 -10.49 -15.75
CA GLU A 177 -10.20 -9.27 -16.28
C GLU A 177 -9.57 -8.00 -15.64
N ALA A 178 -9.13 -8.07 -14.38
CA ALA A 178 -8.41 -6.97 -13.75
C ALA A 178 -7.14 -6.60 -14.51
N VAL A 179 -6.34 -7.60 -14.91
CA VAL A 179 -5.14 -7.39 -15.75
C VAL A 179 -5.51 -6.77 -17.10
N GLU A 180 -6.55 -7.32 -17.76
CA GLU A 180 -7.01 -6.82 -19.05
C GLU A 180 -7.50 -5.36 -18.99
N ILE A 181 -8.17 -4.98 -17.88
CA ILE A 181 -8.62 -3.59 -17.63
C ILE A 181 -7.40 -2.67 -17.51
N VAL A 182 -6.43 -3.03 -16.64
CA VAL A 182 -5.24 -2.21 -16.41
C VAL A 182 -4.42 -2.10 -17.68
N GLY A 183 -4.16 -3.20 -18.38
CA GLY A 183 -3.41 -3.21 -19.64
C GLY A 183 -4.04 -2.30 -20.68
N ARG A 184 -5.35 -2.44 -20.95
CA ARG A 184 -6.07 -1.57 -21.88
C ARG A 184 -6.01 -0.09 -21.51
N LEU A 185 -6.12 0.24 -20.23
CA LEU A 185 -6.04 1.62 -19.77
C LEU A 185 -4.65 2.22 -20.01
N ILE A 186 -3.60 1.46 -19.74
CA ILE A 186 -2.21 1.89 -19.98
C ILE A 186 -1.94 2.02 -21.49
N ASP A 187 -2.36 1.05 -22.30
CA ASP A 187 -2.16 1.06 -23.74
C ASP A 187 -2.89 2.24 -24.41
N GLN A 188 -4.08 2.57 -23.92
CA GLN A 188 -4.92 3.61 -24.53
C GLN A 188 -4.63 5.02 -24.03
N TYR A 189 -4.33 5.19 -22.74
CA TYR A 189 -4.26 6.51 -22.10
C TYR A 189 -2.90 6.83 -21.50
N GLY A 190 -1.98 5.86 -21.45
CA GLY A 190 -0.71 5.98 -20.76
C GLY A 190 -0.82 5.67 -19.28
N TYR A 191 0.24 5.97 -18.54
CA TYR A 191 0.35 5.79 -17.09
C TYR A 191 1.06 6.97 -16.44
N SER A 192 0.43 7.58 -15.45
CA SER A 192 1.04 8.61 -14.62
C SER A 192 1.73 7.96 -13.42
N THR A 193 3.05 7.94 -13.47
CA THR A 193 3.92 7.23 -12.52
C THR A 193 4.59 8.15 -11.51
N TYR A 194 5.09 7.53 -10.45
CA TYR A 194 6.07 8.10 -9.51
C TYR A 194 7.35 7.24 -9.42
N GLY A 195 7.58 6.39 -10.42
CA GLY A 195 8.76 5.53 -10.55
C GLY A 195 8.47 4.11 -11.02
N GLY A 196 7.22 3.71 -11.08
CA GLY A 196 6.74 2.38 -11.42
C GLY A 196 5.79 1.82 -10.37
N ASN A 197 5.09 0.76 -10.69
CA ASN A 197 4.15 0.13 -9.76
C ASN A 197 3.95 -1.37 -10.07
N SER A 198 3.39 -2.09 -9.10
CA SER A 198 2.97 -3.48 -9.21
C SER A 198 1.56 -3.61 -8.66
N HIS A 199 0.76 -4.46 -9.28
CA HIS A 199 -0.56 -4.84 -8.77
C HIS A 199 -0.61 -6.35 -8.57
N LEU A 200 -1.27 -6.79 -7.52
CA LEU A 200 -1.62 -8.18 -7.30
C LEU A 200 -3.15 -8.28 -7.24
N PHE A 201 -3.70 -9.04 -8.17
CA PHE A 201 -5.13 -9.32 -8.26
C PHE A 201 -5.38 -10.78 -7.94
N ALA A 202 -6.49 -11.09 -7.29
CA ALA A 202 -6.89 -12.46 -7.04
C ALA A 202 -8.41 -12.61 -7.07
N ASP A 203 -8.87 -13.79 -7.47
CA ASP A 203 -10.24 -14.28 -7.30
C ASP A 203 -10.23 -15.70 -6.69
N ALA A 204 -11.33 -16.41 -6.71
CA ALA A 204 -11.43 -17.74 -6.10
C ALA A 204 -10.65 -18.86 -6.84
N ASP A 205 -10.08 -18.58 -8.00
CA ASP A 205 -9.39 -19.56 -8.84
C ASP A 205 -7.91 -19.31 -9.00
N GLU A 206 -7.53 -18.02 -9.16
CA GLU A 206 -6.19 -17.64 -9.54
C GLU A 206 -5.80 -16.25 -9.02
N GLY A 207 -4.52 -15.95 -9.15
CA GLY A 207 -3.98 -14.60 -8.96
C GLY A 207 -3.20 -14.15 -10.18
N TRP A 208 -2.92 -12.84 -10.23
CA TRP A 208 -2.09 -12.22 -11.26
C TRP A 208 -1.22 -11.12 -10.65
N VAL A 209 0.07 -11.17 -10.90
CA VAL A 209 0.98 -10.06 -10.65
C VAL A 209 1.12 -9.25 -11.92
N LEU A 210 0.91 -7.94 -11.86
CA LEU A 210 1.11 -7.03 -12.98
C LEU A 210 2.14 -5.98 -12.58
N LEU A 211 3.14 -5.76 -13.43
CA LEU A 211 4.11 -4.68 -13.32
C LEU A 211 3.86 -3.65 -14.42
N ASN A 212 3.87 -2.37 -14.06
CA ASN A 212 3.82 -1.27 -15.00
C ASN A 212 4.93 -0.26 -14.70
N PHE A 213 5.55 0.25 -15.75
CA PHE A 213 6.83 0.92 -15.67
C PHE A 213 6.72 2.41 -16.01
N ALA A 214 7.66 3.20 -15.48
CA ALA A 214 7.89 4.57 -15.86
C ALA A 214 8.27 4.70 -17.35
N GLY A 215 8.53 5.93 -17.83
CA GLY A 215 9.07 6.20 -19.16
C GLY A 215 8.05 6.58 -20.21
N GLY A 216 6.74 6.48 -19.91
CA GLY A 216 5.68 6.87 -20.85
C GLY A 216 5.62 6.02 -22.13
N LYS A 217 6.14 4.78 -22.11
CA LYS A 217 6.19 3.86 -23.25
C LYS A 217 5.06 2.84 -23.25
N GLY A 218 4.15 2.90 -22.28
CA GLY A 218 3.07 1.94 -22.10
C GLY A 218 3.57 0.53 -21.74
N LEU A 219 4.71 0.41 -21.08
CA LEU A 219 5.31 -0.88 -20.75
C LEU A 219 4.63 -1.50 -19.53
N TRP A 220 4.11 -2.69 -19.71
CA TRP A 220 3.56 -3.51 -18.63
C TRP A 220 3.67 -5.00 -18.96
N ILE A 221 3.73 -5.83 -17.93
CA ILE A 221 3.76 -7.29 -18.01
C ILE A 221 3.02 -7.88 -16.81
N ALA A 222 2.32 -8.98 -17.01
CA ALA A 222 1.63 -9.71 -15.95
C ALA A 222 1.91 -11.21 -16.04
N GLU A 223 2.00 -11.85 -14.87
CA GLU A 223 2.19 -13.28 -14.69
C GLU A 223 1.03 -13.86 -13.87
N ARG A 224 0.48 -14.99 -14.33
CA ARG A 224 -0.55 -15.76 -13.65
C ARG A 224 0.01 -16.57 -12.48
N LEU A 225 -0.75 -16.64 -11.40
CA LEU A 225 -0.48 -17.45 -10.21
C LEU A 225 -1.56 -18.50 -10.08
N GLY A 226 -1.16 -19.77 -10.05
CA GLY A 226 -2.05 -20.92 -9.98
C GLY A 226 -2.47 -21.31 -8.56
N PRO A 227 -3.23 -22.42 -8.44
CA PRO A 227 -3.76 -22.90 -7.16
C PRO A 227 -2.69 -23.43 -6.19
N ASP A 228 -1.49 -23.75 -6.67
CA ASP A 228 -0.36 -24.27 -5.89
C ASP A 228 0.74 -23.24 -5.65
N ASP A 229 0.48 -21.96 -6.01
CA ASP A 229 1.46 -20.91 -5.91
C ASP A 229 1.36 -20.11 -4.62
N VAL A 230 2.54 -19.66 -4.16
CA VAL A 230 2.71 -18.58 -3.19
C VAL A 230 3.52 -17.50 -3.86
N ARG A 231 3.06 -16.27 -3.79
CA ARG A 231 3.80 -15.11 -4.26
C ARG A 231 3.75 -13.99 -3.24
N MET A 232 4.92 -13.45 -2.91
CA MET A 232 5.02 -12.18 -2.20
C MET A 232 5.50 -11.10 -3.16
N SER A 233 4.67 -10.09 -3.36
CA SER A 233 4.99 -8.89 -4.12
C SER A 233 5.55 -7.84 -3.14
N TYR A 234 6.89 -7.62 -3.16
CA TYR A 234 7.57 -6.68 -2.24
C TYR A 234 8.91 -6.21 -2.82
N PRO A 235 8.96 -5.13 -3.52
CA PRO A 235 8.00 -4.78 -4.56
C PRO A 235 7.79 -5.98 -5.50
N GLY A 236 6.64 -6.07 -6.17
CA GLY A 236 6.33 -7.22 -6.99
C GLY A 236 7.20 -7.34 -8.20
N TYR A 237 7.83 -8.49 -8.37
CA TYR A 237 8.62 -8.75 -9.56
C TYR A 237 8.30 -10.09 -10.17
N ILE A 238 8.24 -10.03 -11.49
CA ILE A 238 8.23 -11.16 -12.39
C ILE A 238 9.70 -11.41 -12.75
N GLU A 239 10.09 -12.68 -12.72
CA GLU A 239 11.45 -13.12 -13.05
C GLU A 239 11.57 -13.38 -14.56
N ASP A 240 11.85 -14.60 -14.95
CA ASP A 240 12.03 -14.99 -16.35
C ASP A 240 10.68 -15.12 -17.06
N ILE A 241 10.59 -14.55 -18.27
CA ILE A 241 9.44 -14.73 -19.15
C ILE A 241 9.85 -15.33 -20.48
N PRO A 242 8.98 -16.10 -21.16
CA PRO A 242 9.22 -16.54 -22.52
C PRO A 242 9.21 -15.35 -23.49
N LEU A 243 10.04 -15.38 -24.54
CA LEU A 243 10.08 -14.28 -25.52
C LEU A 243 8.77 -14.16 -26.33
N ASP A 244 8.06 -15.26 -26.47
CA ASP A 244 6.74 -15.37 -27.08
C ASP A 244 5.60 -15.32 -26.04
N PHE A 245 5.83 -14.63 -24.93
CA PHE A 245 4.89 -14.53 -23.80
C PHE A 245 3.47 -14.14 -24.19
N GLN A 246 3.28 -13.44 -25.29
CA GLN A 246 1.96 -13.03 -25.79
C GLN A 246 1.09 -14.23 -26.21
N ASP A 247 1.71 -15.33 -26.62
CA ASP A 247 1.04 -16.58 -26.98
C ASP A 247 0.93 -17.56 -25.79
N HIS A 248 1.48 -17.18 -24.62
CA HIS A 248 1.50 -18.02 -23.42
C HIS A 248 0.32 -17.73 -22.51
N PRO A 249 -0.45 -18.73 -22.05
CA PRO A 249 -1.67 -18.52 -21.25
C PRO A 249 -1.45 -17.88 -19.89
N ASP A 250 -0.22 -17.98 -19.36
CA ASP A 250 0.13 -17.49 -18.03
C ASP A 250 0.80 -16.10 -18.05
N PHE A 251 0.91 -15.48 -19.24
CA PHE A 251 1.47 -14.14 -19.36
C PHE A 251 0.57 -13.22 -20.20
N MET A 252 0.56 -11.95 -19.87
CA MET A 252 -0.01 -10.86 -20.64
C MET A 252 0.91 -9.64 -20.54
N GLY A 253 0.99 -8.83 -21.60
CA GLY A 253 1.82 -7.64 -21.53
C GLY A 253 1.71 -6.76 -22.78
N SER A 254 2.30 -5.58 -22.71
CA SER A 254 2.35 -4.65 -23.84
C SER A 254 3.13 -5.25 -25.02
N ALA A 255 2.66 -5.00 -26.23
CA ALA A 255 3.24 -5.60 -27.44
C ALA A 255 4.72 -5.26 -27.66
N ASN A 256 5.16 -4.14 -27.13
CA ASN A 256 6.54 -3.65 -27.25
C ASN A 256 7.44 -4.04 -26.06
N PHE A 257 6.98 -4.87 -25.13
CA PHE A 257 7.69 -5.11 -23.87
C PHE A 257 9.10 -5.67 -24.08
N VAL A 258 9.26 -6.71 -24.88
CA VAL A 258 10.57 -7.30 -25.21
C VAL A 258 11.33 -6.47 -26.25
N SER A 259 10.66 -6.04 -27.32
CA SER A 259 11.32 -5.30 -28.42
C SER A 259 11.91 -3.97 -27.95
N PHE A 260 11.24 -3.26 -27.04
CA PHE A 260 11.76 -2.03 -26.47
C PHE A 260 13.09 -2.26 -25.71
N ALA A 261 13.18 -3.32 -24.92
CA ALA A 261 14.41 -3.65 -24.20
C ALA A 261 15.58 -3.97 -25.16
N ILE A 262 15.29 -4.65 -26.27
CA ILE A 262 16.26 -4.94 -27.33
C ILE A 262 16.70 -3.62 -28.00
N GLU A 263 15.79 -2.76 -28.37
CA GLU A 263 16.06 -1.45 -28.99
C GLU A 263 16.94 -0.56 -28.10
N GLN A 264 16.76 -0.65 -26.78
CA GLN A 264 17.58 0.10 -25.81
C GLN A 264 18.92 -0.57 -25.50
N GLY A 265 19.17 -1.78 -26.02
CA GLY A 265 20.38 -2.56 -25.71
C GLY A 265 20.42 -3.09 -24.28
N TRP A 266 19.27 -3.25 -23.63
CA TRP A 266 19.15 -3.79 -22.28
C TRP A 266 19.03 -5.31 -22.25
N TYR A 267 18.71 -5.90 -23.39
CA TYR A 267 18.63 -7.34 -23.60
C TYR A 267 19.10 -7.72 -25.00
N GLU A 268 19.88 -8.79 -25.09
CA GLU A 268 20.36 -9.36 -26.35
C GLU A 268 19.79 -10.77 -26.52
N PRO A 269 18.90 -11.01 -27.49
CA PRO A 269 18.28 -12.32 -27.71
C PRO A 269 19.27 -13.46 -27.94
N ASP A 270 20.39 -13.16 -28.62
CA ASP A 270 21.44 -14.15 -28.95
C ASP A 270 22.40 -14.44 -27.78
N SER A 271 22.22 -13.80 -26.64
CA SER A 271 23.06 -14.01 -25.45
C SER A 271 22.89 -15.42 -24.83
N GLY A 272 21.82 -16.12 -25.15
CA GLY A 272 21.46 -17.41 -24.53
C GLY A 272 20.92 -17.28 -23.10
N LEU A 273 20.75 -16.05 -22.59
CA LEU A 273 20.14 -15.78 -21.29
C LEU A 273 18.62 -15.63 -21.41
N PRO A 274 17.84 -16.04 -20.40
CA PRO A 274 16.40 -15.79 -20.38
C PRO A 274 16.11 -14.29 -20.31
N PHE A 275 14.92 -13.87 -20.75
CA PHE A 275 14.46 -12.51 -20.54
C PHE A 275 13.98 -12.38 -19.10
N ASN A 276 14.85 -11.88 -18.23
CA ASN A 276 14.53 -11.65 -16.83
C ASN A 276 14.05 -10.21 -16.62
N VAL A 277 12.78 -10.04 -16.28
CA VAL A 277 12.12 -8.74 -16.13
C VAL A 277 12.82 -7.87 -15.09
N THR A 278 13.19 -8.48 -13.95
CA THR A 278 13.92 -7.79 -12.88
C THR A 278 15.28 -7.28 -13.36
N ALA A 279 16.07 -8.10 -14.03
CA ALA A 279 17.39 -7.71 -14.52
C ALA A 279 17.32 -6.62 -15.60
N VAL A 280 16.29 -6.67 -16.45
CA VAL A 280 16.13 -5.76 -17.59
C VAL A 280 15.55 -4.41 -17.18
N TYR A 281 14.51 -4.40 -16.37
CA TYR A 281 13.67 -3.21 -16.15
C TYR A 281 13.79 -2.57 -14.79
N ARG A 282 14.55 -3.15 -13.88
CA ARG A 282 14.69 -2.70 -12.50
C ARG A 282 16.05 -2.05 -12.20
N THR A 283 16.11 -1.36 -11.05
CA THR A 283 17.39 -0.96 -10.44
C THR A 283 18.07 -2.18 -9.81
N PRO A 284 19.34 -2.48 -10.13
CA PRO A 284 20.09 -3.55 -9.46
C PRO A 284 20.23 -3.33 -7.96
N ASP A 285 20.35 -4.42 -7.20
CA ASP A 285 20.81 -4.46 -5.80
C ASP A 285 19.81 -4.17 -4.66
N VAL A 286 18.51 -4.10 -4.91
CA VAL A 286 17.55 -4.07 -3.79
C VAL A 286 17.23 -5.51 -3.36
N ARG A 287 17.66 -5.91 -2.15
CA ARG A 287 17.33 -7.20 -1.54
C ARG A 287 16.06 -7.08 -0.71
N TRP A 288 15.13 -8.00 -0.94
CA TRP A 288 13.86 -8.04 -0.24
C TRP A 288 13.66 -9.41 0.44
N PRO A 289 13.00 -9.51 1.59
CA PRO A 289 12.78 -10.78 2.30
C PRO A 289 11.73 -11.70 1.62
N ARG A 290 11.42 -11.45 0.35
CA ARG A 290 10.40 -12.17 -0.41
C ARG A 290 10.59 -13.69 -0.36
N ASN A 291 11.76 -14.16 -0.76
CA ASN A 291 12.01 -15.61 -0.91
C ASN A 291 11.93 -16.35 0.42
N GLU A 292 12.32 -15.72 1.51
CA GLU A 292 12.25 -16.30 2.85
C GLU A 292 10.79 -16.49 3.28
N ILE A 293 9.96 -15.44 3.13
CA ILE A 293 8.54 -15.48 3.50
C ILE A 293 7.76 -16.45 2.61
N GLU A 294 8.02 -16.49 1.30
CA GLU A 294 7.41 -17.46 0.39
C GLU A 294 7.76 -18.91 0.77
N ALA A 295 9.03 -19.18 1.12
CA ALA A 295 9.49 -20.48 1.54
C ALA A 295 8.84 -20.91 2.88
N GLU A 296 8.74 -20.00 3.83
CA GLU A 296 8.04 -20.23 5.10
C GLU A 296 6.57 -20.56 4.90
N LEU A 297 5.86 -19.79 4.05
CA LEU A 297 4.46 -20.04 3.72
C LEU A 297 4.26 -21.42 3.10
N ARG A 298 5.11 -21.83 2.16
CA ARG A 298 5.04 -23.17 1.55
C ARG A 298 5.25 -24.29 2.58
N GLN A 299 6.13 -24.09 3.57
CA GLN A 299 6.37 -25.05 4.65
C GLN A 299 5.21 -25.13 5.66
N LEU A 300 4.46 -24.04 5.80
CA LEU A 300 3.34 -23.93 6.75
C LEU A 300 2.02 -24.46 6.18
N ALA A 301 1.98 -24.87 4.90
CA ALA A 301 0.77 -25.41 4.29
C ALA A 301 0.27 -26.67 5.02
N PRO A 302 -1.05 -26.86 5.22
CA PRO A 302 -2.14 -25.99 4.79
C PRO A 302 -2.27 -24.73 5.65
N ILE A 303 -2.36 -23.56 4.99
CA ILE A 303 -2.41 -22.25 5.62
C ILE A 303 -3.84 -21.92 6.00
N SER A 304 -4.09 -21.63 7.28
CA SER A 304 -5.37 -21.14 7.77
C SER A 304 -5.46 -19.62 7.67
N LEU A 305 -6.68 -19.07 7.74
CA LEU A 305 -6.89 -17.63 7.86
C LEU A 305 -6.08 -17.03 9.03
N ARG A 306 -6.10 -17.68 10.21
CA ARG A 306 -5.27 -17.27 11.36
C ARG A 306 -3.81 -17.11 10.97
N ARG A 307 -3.24 -18.10 10.29
CA ARG A 307 -1.84 -18.07 9.86
C ARG A 307 -1.59 -16.96 8.84
N MET A 308 -2.54 -16.72 7.94
CA MET A 308 -2.42 -15.61 6.98
C MET A 308 -2.41 -14.24 7.66
N LEU A 309 -3.23 -14.03 8.70
CA LEU A 309 -3.21 -12.81 9.51
C LEU A 309 -1.86 -12.64 10.23
N ASP A 310 -1.26 -13.75 10.73
CA ASP A 310 0.05 -13.72 11.40
C ASP A 310 1.18 -13.32 10.44
N ILE A 311 1.15 -13.80 9.20
CA ILE A 311 2.13 -13.44 8.17
C ILE A 311 2.03 -11.96 7.80
N VAL A 312 0.82 -11.43 7.61
CA VAL A 312 0.64 -9.99 7.32
C VAL A 312 1.07 -9.12 8.51
N ARG A 313 1.05 -9.66 9.72
CA ARG A 313 1.52 -9.00 10.96
C ARG A 313 3.03 -9.05 11.15
N ASP A 314 3.77 -9.84 10.39
CA ASP A 314 5.19 -10.09 10.62
C ASP A 314 5.98 -8.76 10.76
N PRO A 315 6.76 -8.56 11.84
CA PRO A 315 7.52 -7.33 12.05
C PRO A 315 8.62 -7.09 11.01
N ARG A 316 8.97 -8.11 10.19
CA ARG A 316 9.88 -7.92 9.05
C ARG A 316 9.27 -7.02 7.96
N ILE A 317 7.95 -7.00 7.85
CA ILE A 317 7.19 -6.34 6.79
C ILE A 317 6.14 -5.35 7.30
N SER A 318 5.79 -5.38 8.59
CA SER A 318 4.89 -4.41 9.23
C SER A 318 5.68 -3.45 10.11
N LYS A 319 5.60 -2.16 9.84
CA LYS A 319 6.39 -1.10 10.47
C LYS A 319 5.57 0.19 10.64
N ASP A 320 6.19 1.26 11.11
CA ASP A 320 5.49 2.52 11.42
C ASP A 320 5.00 3.28 10.17
N SER A 321 5.61 3.06 9.02
CA SER A 321 5.09 3.58 7.74
C SER A 321 3.84 2.84 7.25
N THR A 322 3.56 1.64 7.79
CA THR A 322 2.39 0.85 7.40
C THR A 322 1.09 1.58 7.76
N GLY A 323 0.30 1.88 6.74
CA GLY A 323 -0.96 2.60 6.84
C GLY A 323 -2.15 1.70 7.20
N TYR A 324 -2.12 0.43 6.76
CA TYR A 324 -3.10 -0.60 7.09
C TYR A 324 -2.62 -1.99 6.68
N GLY A 325 -3.26 -3.03 7.23
CA GLY A 325 -3.16 -4.41 6.76
C GLY A 325 -4.50 -4.90 6.25
N GLN A 326 -4.50 -5.80 5.27
CA GLN A 326 -5.71 -6.46 4.79
C GLN A 326 -5.48 -7.94 4.46
N VAL A 327 -6.54 -8.75 4.59
CA VAL A 327 -6.61 -10.15 4.12
C VAL A 327 -8.02 -10.44 3.61
N ALA A 328 -8.12 -10.97 2.39
CA ALA A 328 -9.32 -11.52 1.79
C ALA A 328 -9.18 -13.04 1.65
N ALA A 329 -10.23 -13.79 1.98
CA ALA A 329 -10.38 -15.21 1.71
C ALA A 329 -11.40 -15.37 0.59
N LEU A 330 -10.94 -15.74 -0.59
CA LEU A 330 -11.72 -15.76 -1.83
C LEU A 330 -12.11 -17.21 -2.15
N ARG A 331 -13.40 -17.49 -2.19
CA ARG A 331 -13.94 -18.84 -2.49
C ARG A 331 -15.25 -18.76 -3.26
N HIS A 332 -15.55 -19.81 -3.99
CA HIS A 332 -16.82 -19.91 -4.71
C HIS A 332 -18.02 -20.11 -3.76
N GLY A 333 -19.20 -19.79 -4.28
CA GLY A 333 -20.47 -20.08 -3.62
C GLY A 333 -20.84 -19.13 -2.49
N GLN A 334 -20.06 -18.10 -2.22
CA GLN A 334 -20.42 -17.06 -1.28
C GLN A 334 -21.36 -16.02 -1.92
N ARG A 335 -22.36 -15.60 -1.15
CA ARG A 335 -23.17 -14.44 -1.50
C ARG A 335 -22.31 -13.16 -1.40
N SER A 336 -22.47 -12.23 -2.34
CA SER A 336 -21.61 -11.04 -2.42
C SER A 336 -21.60 -10.21 -1.13
N GLU A 337 -22.72 -10.15 -0.43
CA GLU A 337 -22.85 -9.39 0.82
C GLU A 337 -22.08 -10.01 2.00
N LEU A 338 -21.73 -11.30 1.90
CA LEU A 338 -20.95 -12.02 2.92
C LEU A 338 -19.44 -12.02 2.64
N LEU A 339 -19.01 -11.55 1.45
CA LEU A 339 -17.59 -11.39 1.16
C LEU A 339 -16.94 -10.50 2.20
N THR A 340 -15.82 -10.97 2.77
CA THR A 340 -15.21 -10.38 3.95
C THR A 340 -13.78 -9.94 3.67
N LEU A 341 -13.50 -8.67 3.99
CA LEU A 341 -12.14 -8.14 4.05
C LEU A 341 -11.78 -7.95 5.53
N TRP A 342 -10.74 -8.67 5.97
CA TRP A 342 -10.14 -8.48 7.28
C TRP A 342 -9.20 -7.29 7.22
N ILE A 343 -9.41 -6.30 8.07
CA ILE A 343 -8.66 -5.03 8.03
C ILE A 343 -8.07 -4.74 9.40
N ALA A 344 -6.77 -4.46 9.42
CA ALA A 344 -6.06 -3.86 10.54
C ALA A 344 -5.83 -2.37 10.23
N ALA A 345 -6.31 -1.50 11.11
CA ALA A 345 -6.16 -0.06 10.98
C ALA A 345 -4.74 0.36 11.38
N THR A 346 -3.86 0.61 10.44
CA THR A 346 -2.41 0.88 10.56
C THR A 346 -1.55 -0.39 10.63
N GLY A 347 -0.31 -0.32 11.11
CA GLY A 347 0.59 -1.46 11.19
C GLY A 347 -0.01 -2.63 11.96
N SER A 348 -0.20 -3.75 11.28
CA SER A 348 -0.87 -4.94 11.81
C SER A 348 -0.11 -5.63 12.95
N VAL A 349 1.16 -5.28 13.15
CA VAL A 349 1.98 -5.78 14.28
C VAL A 349 1.37 -5.44 15.64
N THR A 350 0.67 -4.31 15.77
CA THR A 350 0.01 -3.89 17.01
C THR A 350 -1.47 -3.57 16.84
N THR A 351 -2.05 -3.95 15.68
CA THR A 351 -3.45 -3.69 15.38
C THR A 351 -4.16 -4.99 15.05
N PRO A 352 -5.31 -5.31 15.68
CA PRO A 352 -6.05 -6.50 15.35
C PRO A 352 -6.73 -6.38 13.99
N PHE A 353 -6.82 -7.49 13.30
CA PHE A 353 -7.68 -7.61 12.12
C PHE A 353 -9.14 -7.75 12.54
N THR A 354 -10.00 -6.96 11.93
CA THR A 354 -11.45 -7.01 12.14
C THR A 354 -12.17 -7.29 10.82
N PRO A 355 -13.25 -8.11 10.84
CA PRO A 355 -13.95 -8.50 9.64
C PRO A 355 -14.98 -7.43 9.21
N PHE A 356 -14.76 -6.88 8.02
CA PHE A 356 -15.74 -6.03 7.37
C PHE A 356 -16.37 -6.78 6.19
N ARG A 357 -17.68 -6.95 6.22
CA ARG A 357 -18.40 -7.58 5.13
C ARG A 357 -18.85 -6.57 4.09
N LEU A 358 -18.89 -7.00 2.84
CA LEU A 358 -19.27 -6.14 1.72
C LEU A 358 -20.75 -5.69 1.84
N GLY A 359 -21.59 -6.46 2.51
CA GLY A 359 -23.01 -6.16 2.76
C GLY A 359 -23.28 -5.11 3.84
N VAL A 360 -22.26 -4.56 4.51
CA VAL A 360 -22.49 -3.52 5.54
C VAL A 360 -22.92 -2.20 4.90
N ASN A 361 -23.79 -1.46 5.58
CA ASN A 361 -24.32 -0.17 5.10
C ASN A 361 -23.50 1.04 5.58
N ALA A 362 -22.70 0.86 6.63
CA ALA A 362 -21.91 1.94 7.21
C ALA A 362 -20.65 1.40 7.90
N ILE A 363 -19.62 2.23 7.94
CA ILE A 363 -18.40 2.02 8.71
C ILE A 363 -18.50 2.84 10.00
N PRO A 364 -18.06 2.32 11.17
CA PRO A 364 -18.06 3.10 12.41
C PRO A 364 -17.26 4.41 12.23
N PRO A 365 -17.74 5.55 12.73
CA PRO A 365 -17.08 6.84 12.54
C PRO A 365 -15.61 6.85 12.98
N SER A 366 -15.25 6.07 14.01
CA SER A 366 -13.86 5.95 14.48
C SER A 366 -12.88 5.32 13.45
N PHE A 367 -13.40 4.60 12.46
CA PHE A 367 -12.65 4.00 11.36
C PHE A 367 -12.87 4.73 10.03
N GLY A 368 -13.72 5.74 10.01
CA GLY A 368 -14.00 6.58 8.85
C GLY A 368 -12.99 7.72 8.69
N LYS A 369 -13.21 8.55 7.66
CA LYS A 369 -12.35 9.69 7.36
C LYS A 369 -12.40 10.76 8.44
N HIS A 370 -11.25 11.14 8.99
CA HIS A 370 -11.09 12.21 9.96
C HIS A 370 -10.36 13.41 9.36
N ARG A 371 -10.90 14.61 9.57
CA ARG A 371 -10.40 15.85 8.96
C ARG A 371 -9.01 16.26 9.40
N TYR A 372 -8.68 16.14 10.69
CA TYR A 372 -7.41 16.67 11.23
C TYR A 372 -6.17 15.87 10.81
N LEU A 373 -6.39 14.74 10.13
CA LEU A 373 -5.31 13.95 9.55
C LEU A 373 -5.21 14.12 8.02
N THR A 374 -5.99 15.02 7.44
CA THR A 374 -5.96 15.35 6.02
C THR A 374 -5.47 16.78 5.81
N LYS A 375 -5.01 17.10 4.60
CA LYS A 375 -4.54 18.43 4.20
C LYS A 375 -5.67 19.26 3.54
N GLY A 376 -5.38 20.53 3.27
CA GLY A 376 -6.26 21.42 2.53
C GLY A 376 -7.57 21.72 3.24
N GLU A 377 -8.67 21.72 2.50
CA GLU A 377 -9.99 22.09 3.04
C GLU A 377 -10.49 21.14 4.12
N ALA A 378 -10.07 19.88 4.08
CA ALA A 378 -10.41 18.89 5.09
C ALA A 378 -9.89 19.24 6.50
N THR A 379 -8.97 20.20 6.61
CA THR A 379 -8.43 20.67 7.90
C THR A 379 -9.17 21.88 8.45
N ARG A 380 -10.14 22.45 7.73
CA ARG A 380 -10.87 23.65 8.13
C ARG A 380 -12.13 23.30 8.92
N PHE A 381 -12.41 24.07 9.99
CA PHE A 381 -13.66 23.97 10.77
C PHE A 381 -14.80 24.74 10.10
N VAL A 382 -15.17 24.35 8.89
CA VAL A 382 -16.17 25.10 8.12
C VAL A 382 -17.55 24.44 8.09
N THR A 383 -17.66 23.14 8.49
CA THR A 383 -18.91 22.42 8.46
C THR A 383 -19.23 21.76 9.80
N ARG A 384 -20.51 21.55 10.07
CA ARG A 384 -20.99 20.86 11.27
C ARG A 384 -20.50 19.40 11.29
N ASP A 385 -20.41 18.75 10.14
CA ASP A 385 -20.00 17.33 10.04
C ASP A 385 -18.55 17.17 10.50
N TRP A 386 -17.66 18.08 10.18
CA TRP A 386 -16.29 18.08 10.66
C TRP A 386 -16.18 18.25 12.18
N GLN A 387 -17.02 19.08 12.78
CA GLN A 387 -17.08 19.26 14.23
C GLN A 387 -17.53 17.97 14.94
N ILE A 388 -18.50 17.24 14.36
CA ILE A 388 -18.95 15.96 14.90
C ILE A 388 -17.82 14.92 14.82
N GLN A 389 -17.11 14.85 13.71
CA GLN A 389 -15.96 13.93 13.56
C GLN A 389 -14.87 14.17 14.61
N GLU A 390 -14.61 15.40 15.00
CA GLU A 390 -13.58 15.70 16.01
C GLU A 390 -13.92 15.19 17.40
N ALA A 391 -15.19 15.04 17.71
CA ALA A 391 -15.63 14.42 18.95
C ALA A 391 -15.50 12.88 18.93
N THR A 392 -15.20 12.30 17.76
CA THR A 392 -15.08 10.85 17.59
C THR A 392 -13.62 10.43 17.73
N GLU A 393 -13.39 9.37 18.50
CA GLU A 393 -12.09 8.74 18.61
C GLU A 393 -11.65 8.18 17.24
N PHE A 394 -10.37 8.34 16.89
CA PHE A 394 -9.83 7.89 15.62
C PHE A 394 -8.94 6.66 15.81
N ALA A 395 -9.39 5.51 15.33
CA ALA A 395 -8.76 4.21 15.54
C ALA A 395 -7.32 4.15 15.04
N TYR A 396 -7.04 4.69 13.86
CA TYR A 396 -5.68 4.72 13.30
C TYR A 396 -4.68 5.46 14.20
N ARG A 397 -5.12 6.53 14.85
CA ARG A 397 -4.28 7.26 15.80
C ARG A 397 -4.01 6.43 17.07
N THR A 398 -5.02 5.77 17.62
CA THR A 398 -4.87 4.92 18.80
C THR A 398 -3.87 3.80 18.54
N PHE A 399 -4.05 3.05 17.47
CA PHE A 399 -3.17 1.93 17.15
C PHE A 399 -1.76 2.36 16.73
N LYS A 400 -1.63 3.50 16.05
CA LYS A 400 -0.30 4.06 15.76
C LYS A 400 0.45 4.43 17.05
N ARG A 401 -0.23 5.03 18.02
CA ARG A 401 0.37 5.30 19.34
C ARG A 401 0.73 4.01 20.08
N LEU A 402 -0.15 3.01 20.06
CA LEU A 402 0.16 1.71 20.65
C LEU A 402 1.43 1.11 20.04
N MET A 403 1.58 1.20 18.72
CA MET A 403 2.78 0.75 18.02
C MET A 403 4.03 1.48 18.53
N TYR A 404 4.02 2.80 18.61
CA TYR A 404 5.18 3.56 19.09
C TYR A 404 5.60 3.18 20.51
N PHE A 405 4.65 2.95 21.41
CA PHE A 405 4.96 2.54 22.78
C PHE A 405 5.38 1.07 22.87
N ALA A 406 4.71 0.17 22.18
CA ALA A 406 5.03 -1.26 22.21
C ALA A 406 6.38 -1.55 21.55
N CYS A 407 6.67 -0.90 20.42
CA CYS A 407 7.87 -1.16 19.63
C CYS A 407 9.09 -0.34 20.06
N ASP A 408 8.93 0.61 21.02
CA ASP A 408 10.07 1.20 21.74
C ASP A 408 10.80 0.15 22.61
N ARG A 409 10.07 -0.89 23.07
CA ARG A 409 10.61 -2.02 23.84
C ARG A 409 9.88 -3.31 23.48
N PRO A 410 10.13 -3.80 22.26
CA PRO A 410 9.36 -4.89 21.68
C PRO A 410 9.49 -6.19 22.47
N GLU A 411 10.67 -6.49 23.02
CA GLU A 411 10.93 -7.67 23.86
C GLU A 411 10.05 -7.71 25.12
N LYS A 412 9.61 -6.53 25.60
CA LYS A 412 8.83 -6.41 26.83
C LYS A 412 7.33 -6.33 26.59
N PHE A 413 6.91 -5.56 25.57
CA PHE A 413 5.51 -5.22 25.41
C PHE A 413 4.84 -5.94 24.23
N LEU A 414 5.60 -6.29 23.18
CA LEU A 414 5.02 -6.90 22.00
C LEU A 414 4.40 -8.29 22.25
N PRO A 415 4.97 -9.17 23.10
CA PRO A 415 4.34 -10.48 23.36
C PRO A 415 2.94 -10.35 23.95
N GLU A 416 2.72 -9.49 24.94
CA GLU A 416 1.40 -9.30 25.56
C GLU A 416 0.40 -8.62 24.59
N VAL A 417 0.88 -7.68 23.77
CA VAL A 417 0.06 -7.08 22.72
C VAL A 417 -0.38 -8.15 21.73
N THR A 418 0.56 -8.94 21.21
CA THR A 418 0.28 -9.99 20.23
C THR A 418 -0.70 -11.02 20.81
N GLU A 419 -0.52 -11.49 22.06
CA GLU A 419 -1.43 -12.42 22.71
C GLU A 419 -2.86 -11.87 22.77
N ALA A 420 -3.02 -10.61 23.18
CA ALA A 420 -4.33 -9.97 23.27
C ALA A 420 -5.01 -9.81 21.89
N LEU A 421 -4.24 -9.44 20.85
CA LEU A 421 -4.75 -9.33 19.49
C LEU A 421 -5.19 -10.69 18.95
N VAL A 422 -4.35 -11.72 19.11
CA VAL A 422 -4.64 -13.10 18.67
C VAL A 422 -5.90 -13.64 19.34
N ALA A 423 -6.04 -13.44 20.66
CA ALA A 423 -7.24 -13.89 21.38
C ALA A 423 -8.54 -13.25 20.87
N LEU A 424 -8.50 -11.95 20.55
CA LEU A 424 -9.65 -11.27 19.93
C LEU A 424 -9.95 -11.84 18.54
N GLU A 425 -8.94 -11.97 17.69
CA GLU A 425 -9.08 -12.42 16.31
C GLU A 425 -9.55 -13.87 16.22
N ASP A 426 -9.02 -14.77 17.08
CA ASP A 426 -9.45 -16.17 17.12
C ASP A 426 -10.93 -16.29 17.44
N ARG A 427 -11.44 -15.47 18.38
CA ARG A 427 -12.86 -15.39 18.67
C ARG A 427 -13.65 -14.88 17.45
N LEU A 428 -13.19 -13.78 16.82
CA LEU A 428 -13.84 -13.23 15.63
C LEU A 428 -13.84 -14.22 14.46
N ILE A 429 -12.77 -15.02 14.29
CA ILE A 429 -12.70 -16.08 13.27
C ILE A 429 -13.74 -17.18 13.60
N ALA A 430 -13.80 -17.64 14.84
CA ALA A 430 -14.74 -18.67 15.27
C ALA A 430 -16.22 -18.25 15.14
N GLU A 431 -16.53 -16.98 15.19
CA GLU A 431 -17.89 -16.44 15.04
C GLU A 431 -18.37 -16.40 13.59
N GLN A 432 -17.47 -16.47 12.58
CA GLN A 432 -17.82 -16.17 11.18
C GLN A 432 -18.95 -17.06 10.64
N ASP A 433 -18.89 -18.38 10.89
CA ASP A 433 -19.91 -19.30 10.38
C ASP A 433 -21.30 -18.95 10.93
N SER A 434 -21.43 -18.68 12.23
CA SER A 434 -22.71 -18.34 12.84
C SER A 434 -23.25 -16.97 12.37
N VAL A 435 -22.36 -16.03 12.07
CA VAL A 435 -22.74 -14.73 11.49
C VAL A 435 -23.24 -14.91 10.07
N ASP A 436 -22.55 -15.72 9.27
CA ASP A 436 -22.94 -16.00 7.88
C ASP A 436 -24.26 -16.77 7.82
N GLU A 437 -24.45 -17.81 8.65
CA GLU A 437 -25.70 -18.56 8.74
C GLU A 437 -26.88 -17.66 9.13
N THR A 438 -26.69 -16.78 10.11
CA THR A 438 -27.73 -15.83 10.54
C THR A 438 -28.09 -14.86 9.41
N ALA A 439 -27.11 -14.29 8.75
CA ALA A 439 -27.34 -13.37 7.63
C ALA A 439 -28.02 -14.09 6.46
N LEU A 440 -27.59 -15.31 6.11
CA LEU A 440 -28.21 -16.13 5.07
C LEU A 440 -29.67 -16.48 5.39
N ALA A 441 -29.99 -16.79 6.64
CA ALA A 441 -31.37 -17.02 7.06
C ALA A 441 -32.27 -15.80 6.84
N LEU A 442 -31.73 -14.60 7.08
CA LEU A 442 -32.45 -13.34 6.84
C LEU A 442 -32.60 -13.07 5.33
N PHE A 443 -31.57 -13.26 4.53
CA PHE A 443 -31.64 -13.12 3.07
C PHE A 443 -32.62 -14.12 2.45
N ASN A 444 -32.60 -15.37 2.90
CA ASN A 444 -33.53 -16.41 2.43
C ASN A 444 -34.99 -16.16 2.82
N ALA A 445 -35.21 -15.30 3.81
CA ALA A 445 -36.54 -14.84 4.22
C ALA A 445 -36.95 -13.50 3.56
N ASP A 446 -36.25 -13.07 2.50
CA ASP A 446 -36.46 -11.78 1.80
C ASP A 446 -36.37 -10.56 2.75
N ARG A 447 -35.49 -10.65 3.77
CA ARG A 447 -35.26 -9.58 4.76
C ARG A 447 -33.88 -8.94 4.57
N ASP A 448 -33.62 -8.49 3.35
CA ASP A 448 -32.29 -7.95 2.95
C ASP A 448 -31.85 -6.76 3.79
N ASP A 449 -32.76 -5.83 4.10
CA ASP A 449 -32.46 -4.67 4.95
C ASP A 449 -32.07 -5.09 6.38
N LEU A 450 -32.71 -6.11 6.90
CA LEU A 450 -32.40 -6.63 8.24
C LEU A 450 -31.08 -7.38 8.25
N ALA A 451 -30.79 -8.15 7.20
CA ALA A 451 -29.51 -8.82 7.02
C ALA A 451 -28.36 -7.80 6.95
N ALA A 452 -28.50 -6.75 6.13
CA ALA A 452 -27.51 -5.67 6.03
C ALA A 452 -27.34 -4.92 7.36
N THR A 453 -28.43 -4.69 8.10
CA THR A 453 -28.38 -4.08 9.43
C THR A 453 -27.62 -4.98 10.41
N TYR A 454 -27.91 -6.28 10.41
CA TYR A 454 -27.21 -7.26 11.26
C TYR A 454 -25.71 -7.30 10.97
N LEU A 455 -25.31 -7.41 9.69
CA LEU A 455 -23.92 -7.41 9.27
C LEU A 455 -23.20 -6.11 9.65
N THR A 456 -23.90 -4.97 9.51
CA THR A 456 -23.37 -3.66 9.91
C THR A 456 -23.12 -3.58 11.41
N GLN A 457 -24.08 -4.05 12.22
CA GLN A 457 -23.96 -4.07 13.67
C GLN A 457 -22.82 -4.99 14.12
N TYR A 458 -22.71 -6.18 13.53
CA TYR A 458 -21.64 -7.12 13.85
C TYR A 458 -20.26 -6.54 13.53
N SER A 459 -20.03 -6.09 12.29
CA SER A 459 -18.73 -5.53 11.88
C SER A 459 -18.38 -4.28 12.71
N SER A 460 -19.37 -3.43 13.01
CA SER A 460 -19.17 -2.26 13.87
C SER A 460 -18.83 -2.65 15.30
N ALA A 461 -19.50 -3.66 15.88
CA ALA A 461 -19.23 -4.14 17.22
C ALA A 461 -17.80 -4.71 17.33
N ALA A 462 -17.38 -5.55 16.37
CA ALA A 462 -16.05 -6.11 16.29
C ALA A 462 -14.97 -5.00 16.20
N ALA A 463 -15.16 -4.02 15.31
CA ALA A 463 -14.24 -2.90 15.16
C ALA A 463 -14.15 -2.03 16.42
N MET A 464 -15.28 -1.72 17.06
CA MET A 464 -15.29 -0.93 18.30
C MET A 464 -14.74 -1.70 19.50
N GLU A 465 -14.87 -3.02 19.53
CA GLU A 465 -14.21 -3.86 20.53
C GLU A 465 -12.69 -3.86 20.35
N ALA A 466 -12.22 -4.00 19.11
CA ALA A 466 -10.81 -3.86 18.78
C ALA A 466 -10.25 -2.50 19.24
N LEU A 467 -10.98 -1.41 19.00
CA LEU A 467 -10.58 -0.08 19.45
C LEU A 467 -10.53 0.03 20.99
N ARG A 468 -11.52 -0.55 21.70
CA ARG A 468 -11.47 -0.59 23.18
C ARG A 468 -10.28 -1.39 23.70
N LEU A 469 -9.97 -2.54 23.09
CA LEU A 469 -8.77 -3.33 23.41
C LEU A 469 -7.50 -2.51 23.15
N GLY A 470 -7.39 -1.85 22.00
CA GLY A 470 -6.25 -0.99 21.66
C GLY A 470 -6.03 0.13 22.68
N ASN A 471 -7.10 0.78 23.12
CA ASN A 471 -7.04 1.82 24.16
C ASN A 471 -6.61 1.27 25.52
N ALA A 472 -7.11 0.10 25.91
CA ALA A 472 -6.72 -0.53 27.18
C ALA A 472 -5.23 -0.91 27.20
N LEU A 473 -4.74 -1.52 26.11
CA LEU A 473 -3.32 -1.85 25.94
C LEU A 473 -2.46 -0.58 25.92
N LEU A 474 -2.84 0.43 25.13
CA LEU A 474 -2.13 1.70 25.05
C LEU A 474 -2.02 2.36 26.42
N GLY A 475 -3.14 2.50 27.15
CA GLY A 475 -3.15 3.12 28.48
C GLY A 475 -2.27 2.37 29.47
N SER A 476 -2.31 1.04 29.46
CA SER A 476 -1.48 0.19 30.31
C SER A 476 0.02 0.32 30.00
N ILE A 477 0.39 0.26 28.72
CA ILE A 477 1.80 0.33 28.29
C ILE A 477 2.35 1.75 28.49
N GLU A 478 1.58 2.78 28.18
CA GLU A 478 1.97 4.18 28.39
C GLU A 478 2.24 4.47 29.87
N GLU A 479 1.36 4.02 30.76
CA GLU A 479 1.54 4.20 32.20
C GLU A 479 2.75 3.43 32.72
N ARG A 480 2.92 2.17 32.33
CA ARG A 480 4.09 1.37 32.74
C ARG A 480 5.39 1.95 32.19
N THR A 481 5.39 2.46 30.97
CA THR A 481 6.55 3.14 30.39
C THR A 481 6.92 4.36 31.20
N ARG A 482 5.94 5.19 31.57
CA ARG A 482 6.14 6.38 32.38
C ARG A 482 6.69 6.04 33.79
N LEU A 483 6.16 5.02 34.45
CA LEU A 483 6.57 4.62 35.80
C LEU A 483 7.96 3.98 35.83
N ILE A 484 8.33 3.21 34.83
CA ILE A 484 9.57 2.43 34.81
C ILE A 484 10.73 3.23 34.20
N TYR A 485 10.47 3.98 33.11
CA TYR A 485 11.49 4.65 32.32
C TYR A 485 11.45 6.18 32.42
N GLY A 486 10.44 6.74 33.10
CA GLY A 486 10.21 8.17 33.20
C GLY A 486 9.52 8.76 31.93
N LEU A 487 9.39 10.09 31.95
CA LEU A 487 8.86 10.81 30.79
C LEU A 487 9.96 10.94 29.74
N ARG A 488 9.68 10.47 28.54
CA ARG A 488 10.56 10.72 27.39
C ARG A 488 10.48 12.20 27.03
N GLN A 489 11.56 12.91 27.22
CA GLN A 489 11.69 14.28 26.70
C GLN A 489 12.39 14.18 25.34
N PRO A 490 11.73 14.60 24.23
CA PRO A 490 12.42 14.69 22.96
C PRO A 490 13.56 15.69 23.08
N GLN A 491 14.77 15.30 22.72
CA GLN A 491 15.86 16.25 22.61
C GLN A 491 15.56 17.18 21.43
N THR A 492 15.71 18.48 21.63
CA THR A 492 15.40 19.50 20.62
C THR A 492 16.18 19.30 19.31
N ASP A 493 17.33 18.66 19.39
CA ASP A 493 18.18 18.33 18.23
C ASP A 493 17.65 17.13 17.43
N GLU A 494 16.85 16.24 18.03
CA GLU A 494 16.20 15.11 17.35
C GLU A 494 14.97 15.56 16.54
N ILE A 495 14.30 16.63 16.96
CA ILE A 495 13.15 17.19 16.24
C ILE A 495 13.59 17.88 14.94
N SER A 496 14.79 18.46 14.91
CA SER A 496 15.36 19.09 13.71
C SER A 496 16.04 18.10 12.76
N ARG A 497 16.34 16.89 13.24
CA ARG A 497 16.83 15.75 12.47
C ARG A 497 15.71 14.70 12.38
N LEU A 498 14.61 15.05 11.78
CA LEU A 498 13.67 14.07 11.24
C LEU A 498 14.31 13.41 10.00
N ASP A 499 15.52 12.91 10.15
CA ASP A 499 15.93 11.70 9.46
C ASP A 499 15.02 10.62 10.00
N TYR A 500 14.08 10.22 9.20
CA TYR A 500 13.02 9.29 9.44
C TYR A 500 13.58 7.95 9.95
N GLN A 501 13.87 7.85 11.23
CA GLN A 501 14.13 6.57 11.86
C GLN A 501 12.78 5.87 12.00
N MET A 502 12.48 5.02 11.03
CA MET A 502 11.29 4.17 11.09
C MET A 502 11.33 3.37 12.39
N VAL A 503 10.26 3.48 13.18
CA VAL A 503 10.06 2.60 14.33
C VAL A 503 9.74 1.22 13.80
N THR A 504 10.66 0.30 14.01
CA THR A 504 10.47 -1.13 13.70
C THR A 504 10.23 -1.87 15.01
N CYS A 505 9.36 -2.87 14.97
CA CYS A 505 9.14 -3.75 16.13
C CYS A 505 10.14 -4.91 16.19
N ARG A 506 11.34 -4.72 15.66
CA ARG A 506 12.46 -5.68 15.76
C ARG A 506 13.28 -5.35 17.00
N GLY A 507 13.66 -6.36 17.78
CA GLY A 507 14.62 -6.17 18.87
C GLY A 507 16.00 -5.72 18.36
N ASP A 508 16.82 -5.19 19.26
CA ASP A 508 18.09 -4.50 18.98
C ASP A 508 19.15 -5.23 18.13
N ASP A 509 18.89 -6.47 17.72
CA ASP A 509 19.88 -7.31 17.02
C ASP A 509 19.86 -7.23 15.48
N GLN A 510 19.03 -6.36 14.89
CA GLN A 510 19.00 -6.20 13.42
C GLN A 510 18.87 -4.75 12.98
N SER A 511 19.99 -4.02 13.06
CA SER A 511 20.18 -2.89 12.15
C SER A 511 19.99 -3.40 10.71
N PRO A 512 19.27 -2.69 9.81
CA PRO A 512 19.23 -3.09 8.41
C PRO A 512 20.68 -3.18 7.92
N PRO A 513 21.02 -4.19 7.11
CA PRO A 513 22.32 -4.18 6.45
C PRO A 513 22.40 -2.89 5.63
N GLY A 514 23.43 -2.11 5.92
CA GLY A 514 23.73 -0.81 5.31
C GLY A 514 23.87 -0.84 3.80
#